data_d6e5031b83b4609eb4e42f287a93604f
#
_entry.id   d6e5031b83b4609eb4e42f287a93604f
#
_cell.length_a   1.000
_cell.length_b   1.000
_cell.length_c   1.000
_cell.angle_alpha   90.00
_cell.angle_beta   90.00
_cell.angle_gamma   90.00
#
_symmetry.space_group_name_H-M   'P 1'
#
loop_
_entity.id
_entity.type
_entity.pdbx_description
1 polymer ?
#
loop_
_entity_poly.entity_id
_entity_poly.type
_entity_poly.pdbx_seq_one_letter_code
_entity_poly.pdbx_strand_id
1 'polypeptide(L)'
;DFEGIELGLQSLKGVGRLIEVFGLKGKKLNEPNPKDYQDDKIKVHSDDDVPSIAIIPLKNKGTKEDIFYAYGISADLIKDCSAAGLIRVESLDRIEKIENYEKLDITDLASKLFVRYIATGTLWKMNDMFQLSIELYDTKDKKVVWSDRWQENWDNLSKIKCQLSDSLLKSLNLTKQSTEIFIKPESYEYCLKAEYTYIKAKSKNDILISFDLLEKAIKIDNNNIEAKIRLGQVYLRQDKIDTAKVYLRRLNKIMEGAYNVSLSSKRISHFKREG
;
A
#
# COMPACT_ATOMS: atom_id res chain seq x y z
N ASP A 1 -12.23 15.35 39.93
CA ASP A 1 -12.76 15.81 38.64
C ASP A 1 -11.83 16.92 38.16
N PHE A 2 -11.28 16.76 36.99
CA PHE A 2 -10.49 17.81 36.32
C PHE A 2 -11.42 18.55 35.36
N GLU A 3 -11.50 19.87 35.48
CA GLU A 3 -12.13 20.68 34.44
C GLU A 3 -11.14 20.93 33.31
N GLY A 4 -11.53 20.58 32.07
CA GLY A 4 -10.75 20.81 30.87
C GLY A 4 -11.35 21.97 30.06
N ILE A 5 -10.45 22.72 29.39
CA ILE A 5 -10.81 23.69 28.36
C ILE A 5 -10.58 22.97 27.02
N GLU A 6 -11.61 22.83 26.21
CA GLU A 6 -11.48 22.24 24.86
C GLU A 6 -10.71 23.20 23.98
N LEU A 7 -9.58 22.72 23.43
CA LEU A 7 -8.70 23.44 22.51
C LEU A 7 -8.91 22.99 21.05
N GLY A 8 -9.86 22.05 20.85
CA GLY A 8 -10.20 21.49 19.55
C GLY A 8 -9.19 20.47 19.03
N LEU A 9 -9.35 20.14 17.76
CA LEU A 9 -8.50 19.18 17.08
C LEU A 9 -7.17 19.82 16.68
N GLN A 10 -6.05 19.26 17.17
CA GLN A 10 -4.70 19.76 16.96
C GLN A 10 -3.85 18.76 16.18
N SER A 11 -3.01 19.27 15.28
CA SER A 11 -1.96 18.48 14.62
C SER A 11 -0.70 18.47 15.50
N LEU A 12 -0.32 17.29 16.00
CA LEU A 12 0.86 17.14 16.84
C LEU A 12 2.01 16.53 16.02
N LYS A 13 3.23 17.04 16.22
CA LYS A 13 4.42 16.52 15.54
C LYS A 13 4.60 15.03 15.80
N GLY A 14 4.77 14.25 14.72
CA GLY A 14 4.94 12.79 14.81
C GLY A 14 3.63 11.99 14.97
N VAL A 15 2.47 12.66 14.99
CA VAL A 15 1.16 12.01 15.10
C VAL A 15 0.39 12.21 13.79
N GLY A 16 0.19 11.13 13.06
CA GLY A 16 -0.46 11.14 11.74
C GLY A 16 -1.98 11.36 11.74
N ARG A 17 -2.55 11.86 12.83
CA ARG A 17 -3.99 12.18 12.97
C ARG A 17 -4.17 13.40 13.84
N LEU A 18 -5.27 14.13 13.62
CA LEU A 18 -5.68 15.16 14.55
C LEU A 18 -6.08 14.54 15.89
N ILE A 19 -5.62 15.15 16.97
CA ILE A 19 -5.95 14.76 18.34
C ILE A 19 -6.76 15.87 18.98
N GLU A 20 -7.84 15.49 19.62
CA GLU A 20 -8.61 16.39 20.46
C GLU A 20 -7.79 16.74 21.70
N VAL A 21 -7.51 18.03 21.88
CA VAL A 21 -6.64 18.53 22.96
C VAL A 21 -7.45 19.36 23.94
N PHE A 22 -7.23 19.08 25.22
CA PHE A 22 -7.84 19.80 26.33
C PHE A 22 -6.78 20.48 27.18
N GLY A 23 -6.97 21.76 27.46
CA GLY A 23 -6.18 22.49 28.46
C GLY A 23 -6.68 22.16 29.86
N LEU A 24 -5.79 22.00 30.83
CA LEU A 24 -6.18 21.79 32.23
C LEU A 24 -6.51 23.13 32.91
N LYS A 25 -7.64 23.19 33.62
CA LYS A 25 -8.00 24.29 34.51
C LYS A 25 -7.49 24.04 35.91
N GLY A 26 -6.85 25.03 36.52
CA GLY A 26 -6.46 24.95 37.91
C GLY A 26 -5.92 26.26 38.48
N LYS A 27 -6.08 26.47 39.79
CA LYS A 27 -5.75 27.70 40.49
C LYS A 27 -4.30 28.21 40.40
N LYS A 28 -3.40 27.36 39.85
CA LYS A 28 -1.95 27.68 39.66
C LYS A 28 -1.48 27.42 38.21
N LEU A 29 -2.40 27.16 37.30
CA LEU A 29 -2.07 26.89 35.88
C LEU A 29 -2.52 28.10 35.06
N ASN A 30 -1.67 28.49 34.10
CA ASN A 30 -2.06 29.46 33.09
C ASN A 30 -3.12 28.80 32.20
N GLU A 31 -4.30 29.36 32.18
CA GLU A 31 -5.37 28.86 31.33
C GLU A 31 -5.05 29.19 29.85
N PRO A 32 -4.97 28.22 28.98
CA PRO A 32 -4.77 28.48 27.55
C PRO A 32 -6.03 29.13 26.96
N ASN A 33 -5.84 30.14 26.11
CA ASN A 33 -6.94 30.73 25.38
C ASN A 33 -7.27 29.84 24.15
N PRO A 34 -8.49 29.27 24.04
CA PRO A 34 -8.86 28.44 22.91
C PRO A 34 -8.65 29.09 21.53
N LYS A 35 -8.75 30.43 21.46
CA LYS A 35 -8.54 31.17 20.20
C LYS A 35 -7.11 31.10 19.69
N ASP A 36 -6.13 30.88 20.57
CA ASP A 36 -4.71 30.76 20.18
C ASP A 36 -4.41 29.39 19.53
N TYR A 37 -5.35 28.46 19.66
CA TYR A 37 -5.26 27.08 19.13
C TYR A 37 -6.26 26.83 17.98
N GLN A 38 -7.11 27.78 17.68
CA GLN A 38 -8.01 27.77 16.51
C GLN A 38 -7.26 28.36 15.31
N ASP A 39 -6.27 27.62 14.82
CA ASP A 39 -5.69 27.94 13.51
C ASP A 39 -6.73 27.56 12.45
N ASP A 40 -7.31 28.53 11.73
CA ASP A 40 -8.30 28.35 10.65
C ASP A 40 -7.76 27.55 9.45
N LYS A 41 -6.52 27.09 9.55
CA LYS A 41 -5.90 26.18 8.60
C LYS A 41 -5.53 24.91 9.32
N ILE A 42 -6.41 23.92 9.24
CA ILE A 42 -6.01 22.53 9.46
C ILE A 42 -4.77 22.30 8.59
N LYS A 43 -3.58 22.38 9.18
CA LYS A 43 -2.36 21.95 8.52
C LYS A 43 -2.44 20.43 8.45
N VAL A 44 -3.09 19.93 7.41
CA VAL A 44 -3.28 18.50 7.14
C VAL A 44 -1.93 17.80 6.95
N HIS A 45 -0.85 18.57 6.78
CA HIS A 45 0.44 18.06 6.35
C HIS A 45 1.59 18.58 7.21
N SER A 46 2.02 17.80 8.19
CA SER A 46 3.37 17.88 8.74
C SER A 46 4.29 16.88 8.01
N ASP A 47 4.38 17.01 6.68
CA ASP A 47 5.24 16.16 5.84
C ASP A 47 6.69 16.66 5.77
N ASP A 48 7.11 17.46 6.74
CA ASP A 48 8.46 18.02 6.72
C ASP A 48 9.54 16.94 6.92
N ASP A 49 9.19 15.78 7.51
CA ASP A 49 10.13 14.70 7.78
C ASP A 49 9.84 13.42 6.96
N VAL A 50 8.58 13.04 6.76
CA VAL A 50 8.17 11.82 6.03
C VAL A 50 6.95 12.11 5.17
N PRO A 51 7.05 12.02 3.84
CA PRO A 51 5.91 12.23 2.96
C PRO A 51 4.81 11.19 3.21
N SER A 52 3.56 11.57 2.93
CA SER A 52 2.37 10.75 3.13
C SER A 52 1.54 10.62 1.86
N ILE A 53 1.09 9.42 1.55
CA ILE A 53 0.37 9.11 0.32
C ILE A 53 -0.83 8.20 0.56
N ALA A 54 -1.91 8.44 -0.18
CA ALA A 54 -2.95 7.46 -0.40
C ALA A 54 -2.99 7.06 -1.88
N ILE A 55 -2.98 5.77 -2.13
CA ILE A 55 -3.09 5.18 -3.46
C ILE A 55 -4.53 4.69 -3.61
N ILE A 56 -5.31 5.44 -4.36
CA ILE A 56 -6.72 5.12 -4.57
C ILE A 56 -6.82 3.93 -5.52
N PRO A 57 -7.72 2.96 -5.26
CA PRO A 57 -7.92 1.84 -6.16
C PRO A 57 -8.07 2.28 -7.61
N LEU A 58 -7.26 1.71 -8.50
CA LEU A 58 -7.30 1.99 -9.92
C LEU A 58 -8.69 1.72 -10.47
N LYS A 59 -9.19 2.61 -11.30
CA LYS A 59 -10.48 2.42 -11.97
C LYS A 59 -10.34 1.41 -13.09
N ASN A 60 -11.10 0.31 -13.00
CA ASN A 60 -11.19 -0.65 -14.09
C ASN A 60 -11.94 -0.04 -15.28
N LYS A 61 -11.30 0.01 -16.46
CA LYS A 61 -11.88 0.44 -17.75
C LYS A 61 -12.22 -0.74 -18.66
N GLY A 62 -11.84 -1.98 -18.25
CA GLY A 62 -12.15 -3.21 -18.93
C GLY A 62 -13.52 -3.79 -18.54
N THR A 63 -13.66 -5.11 -18.69
CA THR A 63 -14.86 -5.82 -18.29
C THR A 63 -15.03 -5.87 -16.78
N LYS A 64 -16.22 -6.19 -16.29
CA LYS A 64 -16.47 -6.32 -14.84
C LYS A 64 -15.65 -7.46 -14.22
N GLU A 65 -15.38 -8.48 -14.99
CA GLU A 65 -14.59 -9.65 -14.61
C GLU A 65 -13.12 -9.28 -14.36
N ASP A 66 -12.64 -8.19 -14.97
CA ASP A 66 -11.25 -7.73 -14.87
C ASP A 66 -10.99 -6.81 -13.65
N ILE A 67 -12.00 -6.56 -12.82
CA ILE A 67 -11.89 -5.65 -11.66
C ILE A 67 -10.78 -6.05 -10.69
N PHE A 68 -10.51 -7.35 -10.55
CA PHE A 68 -9.49 -7.85 -9.65
C PHE A 68 -8.07 -7.45 -10.07
N TYR A 69 -7.81 -7.17 -11.35
CA TYR A 69 -6.52 -6.63 -11.80
C TYR A 69 -6.31 -5.22 -11.26
N ALA A 70 -7.29 -4.34 -11.48
CA ALA A 70 -7.20 -2.94 -11.01
C ALA A 70 -7.06 -2.88 -9.48
N TYR A 71 -7.87 -3.64 -8.78
CA TYR A 71 -7.87 -3.69 -7.33
C TYR A 71 -6.60 -4.31 -6.76
N GLY A 72 -6.21 -5.49 -7.27
CA GLY A 72 -5.06 -6.22 -6.78
C GLY A 72 -3.74 -5.51 -7.05
N ILE A 73 -3.58 -4.87 -8.22
CA ILE A 73 -2.39 -4.05 -8.52
C ILE A 73 -2.32 -2.84 -7.58
N SER A 74 -3.47 -2.23 -7.22
CA SER A 74 -3.49 -1.12 -6.26
C SER A 74 -3.07 -1.59 -4.86
N ALA A 75 -3.58 -2.74 -4.41
CA ALA A 75 -3.20 -3.34 -3.13
C ALA A 75 -1.71 -3.68 -3.07
N ASP A 76 -1.16 -4.23 -4.15
CA ASP A 76 0.26 -4.53 -4.26
C ASP A 76 1.12 -3.26 -4.25
N LEU A 77 0.70 -2.20 -4.95
CA LEU A 77 1.40 -0.92 -4.98
C LEU A 77 1.44 -0.27 -3.58
N ILE A 78 0.33 -0.29 -2.85
CA ILE A 78 0.25 0.15 -1.45
C ILE A 78 1.26 -0.62 -0.60
N LYS A 79 1.29 -1.94 -0.74
CA LYS A 79 2.19 -2.82 0.00
C LYS A 79 3.65 -2.57 -0.33
N ASP A 80 4.00 -2.46 -1.61
CA ASP A 80 5.38 -2.24 -2.07
C ASP A 80 5.91 -0.86 -1.61
N CYS A 81 5.10 0.19 -1.70
CA CYS A 81 5.45 1.52 -1.20
C CYS A 81 5.56 1.54 0.33
N SER A 82 4.66 0.86 1.05
CA SER A 82 4.72 0.76 2.51
C SER A 82 5.95 -0.02 2.98
N ALA A 83 6.29 -1.13 2.30
CA ALA A 83 7.46 -1.94 2.61
C ALA A 83 8.79 -1.22 2.38
N ALA A 84 8.81 -0.18 1.55
CA ALA A 84 9.98 0.67 1.37
C ALA A 84 10.38 1.43 2.65
N GLY A 85 9.42 1.67 3.56
CA GLY A 85 9.65 2.37 4.84
C GLY A 85 10.04 3.84 4.72
N LEU A 86 9.95 4.41 3.52
CA LEU A 86 10.39 5.77 3.18
C LEU A 86 9.24 6.78 3.15
N ILE A 87 8.03 6.30 3.15
CA ILE A 87 6.80 7.08 3.01
C ILE A 87 5.69 6.47 3.86
N ARG A 88 4.84 7.30 4.45
CA ARG A 88 3.63 6.84 5.12
C ARG A 88 2.55 6.58 4.08
N VAL A 89 2.17 5.33 3.91
CA VAL A 89 1.15 4.90 2.95
C VAL A 89 -0.15 4.60 3.67
N GLU A 90 -1.26 5.17 3.20
CA GLU A 90 -2.57 4.89 3.77
C GLU A 90 -3.09 3.53 3.32
N SER A 91 -3.77 2.83 4.23
CA SER A 91 -4.27 1.49 3.96
C SER A 91 -5.51 1.51 3.07
N LEU A 92 -5.68 0.44 2.28
CA LEU A 92 -6.83 0.27 1.41
C LEU A 92 -8.15 0.21 2.20
N ASP A 93 -8.15 -0.48 3.34
CA ASP A 93 -9.30 -0.58 4.24
C ASP A 93 -9.79 0.79 4.74
N ARG A 94 -8.85 1.70 5.05
CA ARG A 94 -9.22 3.04 5.50
C ARG A 94 -9.76 3.91 4.37
N ILE A 95 -9.21 3.78 3.17
CA ILE A 95 -9.72 4.47 1.98
C ILE A 95 -11.18 4.04 1.73
N GLU A 96 -11.45 2.73 1.73
CA GLU A 96 -12.77 2.17 1.46
C GLU A 96 -13.82 2.44 2.55
N LYS A 97 -13.40 2.74 3.78
CA LYS A 97 -14.30 3.17 4.86
C LYS A 97 -14.83 4.60 4.69
N ILE A 98 -14.21 5.38 3.82
CA ILE A 98 -14.73 6.72 3.50
C ILE A 98 -15.90 6.55 2.54
N GLU A 99 -17.07 6.97 2.98
CA GLU A 99 -18.28 6.90 2.17
C GLU A 99 -18.12 7.68 0.88
N ASN A 100 -18.47 7.06 -0.25
CA ASN A 100 -18.39 7.66 -1.58
C ASN A 100 -17.01 8.24 -1.95
N TYR A 101 -15.91 7.68 -1.46
CA TYR A 101 -14.54 8.18 -1.71
C TYR A 101 -14.24 8.42 -3.20
N GLU A 102 -14.83 7.62 -4.10
CA GLU A 102 -14.64 7.74 -5.55
C GLU A 102 -15.22 9.03 -6.17
N LYS A 103 -16.15 9.69 -5.44
CA LYS A 103 -16.84 10.91 -5.88
C LYS A 103 -16.33 12.17 -5.20
N LEU A 104 -15.50 12.01 -4.16
CA LEU A 104 -14.94 13.15 -3.45
C LEU A 104 -13.92 13.89 -4.32
N ASP A 105 -13.81 15.19 -4.10
CA ASP A 105 -12.67 15.94 -4.60
C ASP A 105 -11.37 15.41 -3.99
N ILE A 106 -10.28 15.48 -4.76
CA ILE A 106 -8.97 14.95 -4.35
C ILE A 106 -8.48 15.63 -3.07
N THR A 107 -8.70 16.92 -2.90
CA THR A 107 -8.28 17.67 -1.71
C THR A 107 -9.10 17.29 -0.48
N ASP A 108 -10.39 17.07 -0.63
CA ASP A 108 -11.27 16.61 0.44
C ASP A 108 -10.91 15.19 0.88
N LEU A 109 -10.64 14.32 -0.10
CA LEU A 109 -10.22 12.94 0.18
C LEU A 109 -8.87 12.90 0.92
N ALA A 110 -7.90 13.70 0.49
CA ALA A 110 -6.60 13.82 1.14
C ALA A 110 -6.74 14.32 2.58
N SER A 111 -7.61 15.30 2.82
CA SER A 111 -7.90 15.83 4.15
C SER A 111 -8.49 14.76 5.07
N LYS A 112 -9.43 13.94 4.57
CA LYS A 112 -10.04 12.84 5.34
C LYS A 112 -9.04 11.71 5.66
N LEU A 113 -8.06 11.48 4.75
CA LEU A 113 -7.02 10.46 4.89
C LEU A 113 -5.77 10.98 5.60
N PHE A 114 -5.68 12.28 5.85
CA PHE A 114 -4.51 12.94 6.42
C PHE A 114 -3.23 12.64 5.63
N VAL A 115 -3.31 12.77 4.29
CA VAL A 115 -2.16 12.58 3.40
C VAL A 115 -1.92 13.82 2.55
N ARG A 116 -0.66 14.04 2.16
CA ARG A 116 -0.28 15.11 1.23
C ARG A 116 -0.48 14.68 -0.22
N TYR A 117 -0.11 13.45 -0.54
CA TYR A 117 -0.15 12.97 -1.91
C TYR A 117 -1.31 12.00 -2.12
N ILE A 118 -1.96 12.15 -3.28
CA ILE A 118 -2.97 11.20 -3.76
C ILE A 118 -2.51 10.65 -5.10
N ALA A 119 -2.36 9.33 -5.19
CA ALA A 119 -2.18 8.63 -6.46
C ALA A 119 -3.52 8.09 -6.95
N THR A 120 -3.89 8.42 -8.18
CA THR A 120 -5.08 7.91 -8.87
C THR A 120 -4.70 7.34 -10.21
N GLY A 121 -5.53 6.48 -10.78
CA GLY A 121 -5.22 5.93 -12.09
C GLY A 121 -6.32 5.06 -12.66
N THR A 122 -6.04 4.49 -13.82
CA THR A 122 -6.94 3.58 -14.52
C THR A 122 -6.18 2.37 -15.04
N LEU A 123 -6.86 1.24 -15.09
CA LEU A 123 -6.36 0.03 -15.74
C LEU A 123 -7.38 -0.44 -16.77
N TRP A 124 -6.89 -0.74 -17.95
CA TRP A 124 -7.68 -1.31 -19.03
C TRP A 124 -6.98 -2.54 -19.58
N LYS A 125 -7.61 -3.70 -19.44
CA LYS A 125 -7.21 -4.95 -20.09
C LYS A 125 -7.93 -5.07 -21.43
N MET A 126 -7.16 -5.28 -22.49
CA MET A 126 -7.61 -5.46 -23.86
C MET A 126 -6.96 -6.72 -24.43
N ASN A 127 -7.68 -7.85 -24.41
CA ASN A 127 -7.12 -9.15 -24.77
C ASN A 127 -5.82 -9.45 -24.01
N ASP A 128 -4.69 -9.55 -24.70
CA ASP A 128 -3.37 -9.82 -24.11
C ASP A 128 -2.59 -8.56 -23.77
N MET A 129 -3.21 -7.38 -23.84
CA MET A 129 -2.58 -6.09 -23.55
C MET A 129 -3.18 -5.43 -22.32
N PHE A 130 -2.33 -4.79 -21.53
CA PHE A 130 -2.72 -3.89 -20.46
C PHE A 130 -2.33 -2.46 -20.80
N GLN A 131 -3.23 -1.55 -20.53
CA GLN A 131 -2.96 -0.13 -20.47
C GLN A 131 -3.20 0.35 -19.04
N LEU A 132 -2.16 0.85 -18.41
CA LEU A 132 -2.20 1.40 -17.07
C LEU A 132 -1.81 2.87 -17.15
N SER A 133 -2.57 3.75 -16.51
CA SER A 133 -2.19 5.15 -16.30
C SER A 133 -2.30 5.48 -14.82
N ILE A 134 -1.37 6.31 -14.33
CA ILE A 134 -1.36 6.78 -12.96
C ILE A 134 -0.92 8.24 -12.92
N GLU A 135 -1.48 8.97 -11.96
CA GLU A 135 -1.15 10.36 -11.69
C GLU A 135 -0.94 10.54 -10.19
N LEU A 136 0.07 11.31 -9.81
CA LEU A 136 0.35 11.70 -8.44
C LEU A 136 0.04 13.18 -8.26
N TYR A 137 -0.91 13.48 -7.41
CA TYR A 137 -1.34 14.83 -7.09
C TYR A 137 -0.77 15.26 -5.74
N ASP A 138 -0.14 16.45 -5.70
CA ASP A 138 0.29 17.12 -4.47
C ASP A 138 -0.81 18.08 -4.02
N THR A 139 -1.46 17.79 -2.90
CA THR A 139 -2.54 18.60 -2.39
C THR A 139 -2.09 19.91 -1.77
N LYS A 140 -0.82 20.00 -1.34
CA LYS A 140 -0.21 21.25 -0.84
C LYS A 140 0.00 22.24 -1.98
N ASP A 141 0.57 21.78 -3.08
CA ASP A 141 0.87 22.60 -4.26
C ASP A 141 -0.29 22.63 -5.25
N LYS A 142 -1.35 21.83 -5.02
CA LYS A 142 -2.56 21.71 -5.85
C LYS A 142 -2.27 21.44 -7.33
N LYS A 143 -1.34 20.54 -7.60
CA LYS A 143 -0.92 20.15 -8.95
C LYS A 143 -0.59 18.68 -9.07
N VAL A 144 -0.66 18.14 -10.28
CA VAL A 144 -0.07 16.85 -10.62
C VAL A 144 1.45 17.01 -10.65
N VAL A 145 2.16 16.26 -9.83
CA VAL A 145 3.62 16.30 -9.73
C VAL A 145 4.29 15.21 -10.53
N TRP A 146 3.55 14.16 -10.85
CA TRP A 146 4.02 13.08 -11.69
C TRP A 146 2.83 12.37 -12.34
N SER A 147 3.03 11.91 -13.58
CA SER A 147 2.11 11.00 -14.28
C SER A 147 2.90 10.08 -15.20
N ASP A 148 2.41 8.87 -15.37
CA ASP A 148 3.00 7.91 -16.28
C ASP A 148 1.93 6.99 -16.88
N ARG A 149 2.28 6.36 -18.00
CA ARG A 149 1.39 5.47 -18.74
C ARG A 149 2.17 4.33 -19.33
N TRP A 150 1.71 3.12 -19.06
CA TRP A 150 2.27 1.88 -19.59
C TRP A 150 1.24 1.23 -20.52
N GLN A 151 1.75 0.69 -21.60
CA GLN A 151 1.01 -0.21 -22.46
C GLN A 151 1.90 -1.40 -22.74
N GLU A 152 1.54 -2.54 -22.18
CA GLU A 152 2.39 -3.72 -22.12
C GLU A 152 1.59 -4.99 -22.38
N ASN A 153 2.28 -6.03 -22.86
CA ASN A 153 1.71 -7.35 -22.97
C ASN A 153 1.45 -7.93 -21.58
N TRP A 154 0.45 -8.79 -21.49
CA TRP A 154 0.05 -9.50 -20.28
C TRP A 154 1.22 -10.25 -19.62
N ASP A 155 2.13 -10.81 -20.42
CA ASP A 155 3.32 -11.50 -19.93
C ASP A 155 4.26 -10.61 -19.11
N ASN A 156 4.15 -9.29 -19.23
CA ASN A 156 4.96 -8.31 -18.52
C ASN A 156 4.27 -7.75 -17.25
N LEU A 157 3.10 -8.26 -16.87
CA LEU A 157 2.30 -7.70 -15.78
C LEU A 157 3.06 -7.59 -14.44
N SER A 158 3.82 -8.61 -14.07
CA SER A 158 4.63 -8.58 -12.84
C SER A 158 5.77 -7.54 -12.90
N LYS A 159 6.32 -7.28 -14.09
CA LYS A 159 7.35 -6.26 -14.31
C LYS A 159 6.77 -4.85 -14.20
N ILE A 160 5.57 -4.63 -14.75
CA ILE A 160 4.87 -3.34 -14.65
C ILE A 160 4.67 -2.95 -13.18
N LYS A 161 4.28 -3.90 -12.33
CA LYS A 161 4.12 -3.68 -10.89
C LYS A 161 5.39 -3.10 -10.25
N CYS A 162 6.54 -3.71 -10.48
CA CYS A 162 7.82 -3.25 -9.92
C CYS A 162 8.19 -1.86 -10.46
N GLN A 163 8.06 -1.64 -11.76
CA GLN A 163 8.34 -0.36 -12.39
C GLN A 163 7.43 0.75 -11.86
N LEU A 164 6.15 0.44 -11.61
CA LEU A 164 5.17 1.37 -11.08
C LEU A 164 5.54 1.86 -9.67
N SER A 165 5.87 0.94 -8.76
CA SER A 165 6.27 1.30 -7.40
C SER A 165 7.58 2.10 -7.37
N ASP A 166 8.57 1.70 -8.17
CA ASP A 166 9.85 2.40 -8.26
C ASP A 166 9.70 3.80 -8.85
N SER A 167 8.88 3.97 -9.91
CA SER A 167 8.62 5.26 -10.53
C SER A 167 7.87 6.20 -9.59
N LEU A 168 6.88 5.67 -8.85
CA LEU A 168 6.13 6.44 -7.86
C LEU A 168 7.05 6.94 -6.73
N LEU A 169 7.90 6.07 -6.17
CA LEU A 169 8.85 6.46 -5.13
C LEU A 169 9.88 7.46 -5.64
N LYS A 170 10.41 7.27 -6.84
CA LYS A 170 11.35 8.22 -7.48
C LYS A 170 10.74 9.59 -7.69
N SER A 171 9.46 9.68 -8.04
CA SER A 171 8.77 10.96 -8.21
C SER A 171 8.70 11.78 -6.91
N LEU A 172 8.84 11.11 -5.77
CA LEU A 172 8.91 11.70 -4.43
C LEU A 172 10.36 11.84 -3.92
N ASN A 173 11.36 11.70 -4.80
CA ASN A 173 12.79 11.68 -4.46
C ASN A 173 13.20 10.55 -3.48
N LEU A 174 12.43 9.48 -3.47
CA LEU A 174 12.68 8.29 -2.66
C LEU A 174 13.24 7.19 -3.56
N THR A 175 14.31 6.54 -3.13
CA THR A 175 14.93 5.42 -3.86
C THR A 175 14.86 4.16 -3.02
N LYS A 176 14.23 3.12 -3.59
CA LYS A 176 14.23 1.77 -3.03
C LYS A 176 15.24 0.93 -3.80
N GLN A 177 15.99 0.08 -3.10
CA GLN A 177 16.69 -1.03 -3.75
C GLN A 177 15.67 -2.15 -3.96
N SER A 178 15.01 -2.17 -5.12
CA SER A 178 14.13 -3.29 -5.49
C SER A 178 14.94 -4.44 -6.06
N THR A 179 14.66 -5.63 -5.57
CA THR A 179 15.12 -6.87 -6.21
C THR A 179 13.97 -7.30 -7.12
N GLU A 180 14.16 -7.26 -8.43
CA GLU A 180 13.17 -7.79 -9.37
C GLU A 180 12.99 -9.29 -9.10
N ILE A 181 11.82 -9.67 -8.61
CA ILE A 181 11.41 -11.07 -8.49
C ILE A 181 10.52 -11.35 -9.69
N PHE A 182 11.03 -12.15 -10.62
CA PHE A 182 10.21 -12.60 -11.74
C PHE A 182 9.19 -13.62 -11.26
N ILE A 183 7.91 -13.32 -11.42
CA ILE A 183 6.78 -14.22 -11.15
C ILE A 183 6.13 -14.55 -12.49
N LYS A 184 5.80 -15.82 -12.73
CA LYS A 184 5.07 -16.22 -13.93
C LYS A 184 3.73 -15.47 -14.00
N PRO A 185 3.38 -14.87 -15.15
CA PRO A 185 2.18 -14.01 -15.28
C PRO A 185 0.90 -14.69 -14.82
N GLU A 186 0.68 -15.94 -15.20
CA GLU A 186 -0.48 -16.71 -14.79
C GLU A 186 -0.54 -16.94 -13.26
N SER A 187 0.62 -17.21 -12.62
CA SER A 187 0.71 -17.31 -11.16
C SER A 187 0.36 -16.00 -10.47
N TYR A 188 0.83 -14.89 -11.03
CA TYR A 188 0.52 -13.56 -10.51
C TYR A 188 -0.98 -13.22 -10.66
N GLU A 189 -1.59 -13.58 -11.79
CA GLU A 189 -3.04 -13.41 -11.99
C GLU A 189 -3.85 -14.11 -10.92
N TYR A 190 -3.53 -15.38 -10.61
CA TYR A 190 -4.19 -16.10 -9.53
C TYR A 190 -4.00 -15.43 -8.17
N CYS A 191 -2.84 -14.82 -7.91
CA CYS A 191 -2.62 -14.03 -6.70
C CYS A 191 -3.54 -12.80 -6.64
N LEU A 192 -3.69 -12.06 -7.74
CA LEU A 192 -4.57 -10.90 -7.80
C LEU A 192 -6.04 -11.28 -7.57
N LYS A 193 -6.49 -12.38 -8.20
CA LYS A 193 -7.84 -12.94 -7.98
C LYS A 193 -8.05 -13.34 -6.52
N ALA A 194 -7.07 -14.03 -5.93
CA ALA A 194 -7.13 -14.47 -4.55
C ALA A 194 -7.19 -13.30 -3.58
N GLU A 195 -6.37 -12.27 -3.79
CA GLU A 195 -6.34 -11.06 -2.98
C GLU A 195 -7.68 -10.34 -3.01
N TYR A 196 -8.21 -10.10 -4.21
CA TYR A 196 -9.52 -9.49 -4.38
C TYR A 196 -10.61 -10.28 -3.66
N THR A 197 -10.65 -11.61 -3.86
CA THR A 197 -11.63 -12.50 -3.21
C THR A 197 -11.48 -12.48 -1.69
N TYR A 198 -10.23 -12.47 -1.19
CA TYR A 198 -9.94 -12.45 0.24
C TYR A 198 -10.40 -11.14 0.91
N ILE A 199 -10.08 -10.00 0.30
CA ILE A 199 -10.40 -8.67 0.86
C ILE A 199 -11.92 -8.44 0.81
N LYS A 200 -12.57 -8.85 -0.29
CA LYS A 200 -14.02 -8.70 -0.49
C LYS A 200 -14.84 -9.85 0.08
N ALA A 201 -14.23 -10.79 0.79
CA ALA A 201 -14.90 -11.97 1.34
C ALA A 201 -16.03 -11.60 2.29
N LYS A 202 -17.24 -12.08 1.99
CA LYS A 202 -18.45 -11.94 2.80
C LYS A 202 -18.85 -13.26 3.48
N SER A 203 -18.28 -14.37 3.05
CA SER A 203 -18.59 -15.71 3.52
C SER A 203 -17.32 -16.54 3.75
N LYS A 204 -17.46 -17.64 4.51
CA LYS A 204 -16.39 -18.64 4.65
C LYS A 204 -16.03 -19.27 3.31
N ASN A 205 -17.00 -19.39 2.38
CA ASN A 205 -16.75 -19.93 1.06
C ASN A 205 -15.81 -19.05 0.23
N ASP A 206 -15.92 -17.73 0.33
CA ASP A 206 -15.01 -16.80 -0.37
C ASP A 206 -13.57 -16.99 0.11
N ILE A 207 -13.38 -17.28 1.40
CA ILE A 207 -12.06 -17.57 1.96
C ILE A 207 -11.50 -18.89 1.40
N LEU A 208 -12.35 -19.91 1.21
CA LEU A 208 -11.95 -21.17 0.58
C LEU A 208 -11.59 -20.97 -0.91
N ILE A 209 -12.36 -20.17 -1.63
CA ILE A 209 -12.05 -19.83 -3.02
C ILE A 209 -10.69 -19.12 -3.11
N SER A 210 -10.42 -18.17 -2.22
CA SER A 210 -9.12 -17.49 -2.16
C SER A 210 -7.98 -18.48 -1.88
N PHE A 211 -8.20 -19.45 -0.99
CA PHE A 211 -7.25 -20.52 -0.70
C PHE A 211 -6.91 -21.32 -1.97
N ASP A 212 -7.94 -21.83 -2.67
CA ASP A 212 -7.76 -22.64 -3.88
C ASP A 212 -7.04 -21.87 -5.00
N LEU A 213 -7.31 -20.57 -5.13
CA LEU A 213 -6.61 -19.70 -6.09
C LEU A 213 -5.13 -19.57 -5.75
N LEU A 214 -4.78 -19.44 -4.46
CA LEU A 214 -3.38 -19.36 -4.02
C LEU A 214 -2.64 -20.68 -4.21
N GLU A 215 -3.29 -21.82 -3.98
CA GLU A 215 -2.70 -23.12 -4.28
C GLU A 215 -2.43 -23.30 -5.78
N LYS A 216 -3.35 -22.85 -6.65
CA LYS A 216 -3.11 -22.83 -8.09
C LYS A 216 -1.91 -21.94 -8.45
N ALA A 217 -1.82 -20.74 -7.88
CA ALA A 217 -0.69 -19.84 -8.09
C ALA A 217 0.65 -20.51 -7.73
N ILE A 218 0.73 -21.17 -6.57
CA ILE A 218 1.92 -21.86 -6.09
C ILE A 218 2.26 -23.08 -6.96
N LYS A 219 1.24 -23.79 -7.46
CA LYS A 219 1.45 -24.94 -8.37
C LYS A 219 2.04 -24.51 -9.72
N ILE A 220 1.64 -23.33 -10.24
CA ILE A 220 2.15 -22.77 -11.49
C ILE A 220 3.58 -22.26 -11.29
N ASP A 221 3.81 -21.55 -10.18
CA ASP A 221 5.12 -21.01 -9.83
C ASP A 221 5.43 -21.25 -8.36
N ASN A 222 6.19 -22.30 -8.10
CA ASN A 222 6.58 -22.64 -6.73
C ASN A 222 7.55 -21.60 -6.10
N ASN A 223 8.13 -20.70 -6.88
CA ASN A 223 8.97 -19.61 -6.38
C ASN A 223 8.17 -18.34 -6.07
N ASN A 224 6.86 -18.34 -6.31
CA ASN A 224 6.01 -17.22 -5.95
C ASN A 224 5.85 -17.13 -4.41
N ILE A 225 6.78 -16.37 -3.80
CA ILE A 225 6.81 -16.15 -2.34
C ILE A 225 5.57 -15.37 -1.89
N GLU A 226 5.08 -14.44 -2.72
CA GLU A 226 3.90 -13.65 -2.43
C GLU A 226 2.65 -14.52 -2.25
N ALA A 227 2.42 -15.47 -3.17
CA ALA A 227 1.32 -16.44 -3.04
C ALA A 227 1.41 -17.24 -1.74
N LYS A 228 2.63 -17.63 -1.36
CA LYS A 228 2.87 -18.37 -0.12
C LYS A 228 2.58 -17.54 1.14
N ILE A 229 3.00 -16.28 1.15
CA ILE A 229 2.70 -15.36 2.28
C ILE A 229 1.19 -15.18 2.42
N ARG A 230 0.49 -14.92 1.33
CA ARG A 230 -0.97 -14.76 1.32
C ARG A 230 -1.70 -16.02 1.79
N LEU A 231 -1.22 -17.19 1.39
CA LEU A 231 -1.77 -18.47 1.87
C LEU A 231 -1.63 -18.60 3.41
N GLY A 232 -0.52 -18.16 3.97
CA GLY A 232 -0.35 -18.05 5.42
C GLY A 232 -1.40 -17.15 6.08
N GLN A 233 -1.73 -16.01 5.48
CA GLN A 233 -2.78 -15.10 5.96
C GLN A 233 -4.17 -15.75 5.89
N VAL A 234 -4.46 -16.51 4.82
CA VAL A 234 -5.73 -17.24 4.69
C VAL A 234 -5.87 -18.29 5.78
N TYR A 235 -4.80 -19.02 6.13
CA TYR A 235 -4.80 -19.96 7.26
C TYR A 235 -5.12 -19.26 8.59
N LEU A 236 -4.54 -18.09 8.84
CA LEU A 236 -4.85 -17.31 10.06
C LEU A 236 -6.33 -16.92 10.13
N ARG A 237 -6.92 -16.52 9.02
CA ARG A 237 -8.35 -16.14 8.97
C ARG A 237 -9.30 -17.33 9.12
N GLN A 238 -8.81 -18.56 8.91
CA GLN A 238 -9.55 -19.81 9.14
C GLN A 238 -9.37 -20.34 10.57
N ASP A 239 -8.78 -19.58 11.50
CA ASP A 239 -8.41 -20.01 12.86
C ASP A 239 -7.45 -21.21 12.91
N LYS A 240 -6.77 -21.50 11.80
CA LYS A 240 -5.75 -22.56 11.70
C LYS A 240 -4.36 -22.01 12.10
N ILE A 241 -4.30 -21.45 13.31
CA ILE A 241 -3.13 -20.70 13.81
C ILE A 241 -1.85 -21.54 13.77
N ASP A 242 -1.91 -22.80 14.19
CA ASP A 242 -0.72 -23.65 14.24
C ASP A 242 -0.22 -24.01 12.84
N THR A 243 -1.13 -24.26 11.89
CA THR A 243 -0.79 -24.48 10.48
C THR A 243 -0.14 -23.22 9.89
N ALA A 244 -0.72 -22.05 10.14
CA ALA A 244 -0.19 -20.78 9.70
C ALA A 244 1.23 -20.53 10.27
N LYS A 245 1.44 -20.75 11.57
CA LYS A 245 2.76 -20.59 12.21
C LYS A 245 3.82 -21.50 11.60
N VAL A 246 3.51 -22.78 11.40
CA VAL A 246 4.43 -23.73 10.78
C VAL A 246 4.77 -23.31 9.36
N TYR A 247 3.76 -22.90 8.60
CA TYR A 247 3.92 -22.47 7.21
C TYR A 247 4.79 -21.22 7.10
N LEU A 248 4.49 -20.18 7.88
CA LEU A 248 5.25 -18.92 7.89
C LEU A 248 6.70 -19.10 8.37
N ARG A 249 6.94 -19.98 9.37
CA ARG A 249 8.32 -20.30 9.80
C ARG A 249 9.14 -20.96 8.68
N ARG A 250 8.53 -21.84 7.88
CA ARG A 250 9.19 -22.43 6.71
C ARG A 250 9.54 -21.39 5.66
N LEU A 251 8.64 -20.45 5.40
CA LEU A 251 8.89 -19.33 4.47
C LEU A 251 10.04 -18.46 4.94
N ASN A 252 10.08 -18.06 6.20
CA ASN A 252 11.17 -17.27 6.75
C ASN A 252 12.53 -17.94 6.54
N LYS A 253 12.64 -19.26 6.79
CA LYS A 253 13.89 -20.00 6.53
C LYS A 253 14.31 -19.98 5.06
N ILE A 254 13.36 -20.07 4.13
CA ILE A 254 13.63 -19.98 2.69
C ILE A 254 14.14 -18.57 2.32
N MET A 255 13.50 -17.53 2.88
CA MET A 255 13.90 -16.13 2.63
C MET A 255 15.27 -15.82 3.22
N GLU A 256 15.57 -16.27 4.43
CA GLU A 256 16.89 -16.14 5.07
C GLU A 256 17.98 -16.85 4.27
N GLY A 257 17.70 -18.06 3.76
CA GLY A 257 18.59 -18.79 2.88
C GLY A 257 18.86 -18.06 1.58
N ALA A 258 17.83 -17.51 0.92
CA ALA A 258 17.96 -16.73 -0.31
C ALA A 258 18.73 -15.41 -0.09
N TYR A 259 18.50 -14.73 1.04
CA TYR A 259 19.23 -13.52 1.42
C TYR A 259 20.72 -13.78 1.63
N ASN A 260 21.07 -14.86 2.34
CA ASN A 260 22.46 -15.25 2.59
C ASN A 260 23.19 -15.66 1.29
N VAL A 261 22.52 -16.32 0.36
CA VAL A 261 23.07 -16.64 -0.98
C VAL A 261 23.31 -15.35 -1.79
N SER A 262 22.40 -14.38 -1.74
CA SER A 262 22.57 -13.07 -2.39
C SER A 262 23.75 -12.28 -1.82
N LEU A 263 23.94 -12.28 -0.50
CA LEU A 263 25.08 -11.64 0.15
C LEU A 263 26.41 -12.30 -0.21
N SER A 264 26.45 -13.64 -0.27
CA SER A 264 27.66 -14.38 -0.64
C SER A 264 28.03 -14.14 -2.10
N SER A 265 27.07 -14.10 -3.01
CA SER A 265 27.32 -13.80 -4.44
C SER A 265 27.81 -12.36 -4.65
N LYS A 266 27.30 -11.37 -3.90
CA LYS A 266 27.80 -9.99 -3.93
C LYS A 266 29.24 -9.87 -3.40
N ARG A 267 29.59 -10.61 -2.35
CA ARG A 267 30.98 -10.67 -1.85
C ARG A 267 31.93 -11.27 -2.88
N ILE A 268 31.54 -12.34 -3.55
CA ILE A 268 32.38 -12.99 -4.60
C ILE A 268 32.57 -12.07 -5.81
N SER A 269 31.57 -11.29 -6.20
CA SER A 269 31.68 -10.34 -7.30
C SER A 269 32.56 -9.13 -6.97
N HIS A 270 32.65 -8.76 -5.70
CA HIS A 270 33.57 -7.70 -5.24
C HIS A 270 35.03 -8.15 -5.29
N PHE A 271 35.33 -9.37 -4.86
CA PHE A 271 36.67 -9.97 -4.94
C PHE A 271 37.18 -10.19 -6.37
N LYS A 272 36.26 -10.37 -7.35
CA LYS A 272 36.66 -10.52 -8.77
C LYS A 272 36.95 -9.21 -9.51
N ARG A 273 36.69 -8.06 -8.89
CA ARG A 273 36.98 -6.72 -9.45
C ARG A 273 38.27 -6.10 -8.94
N GLU A 274 38.86 -6.64 -7.89
CA GLU A 274 40.14 -6.19 -7.31
C GLU A 274 41.32 -7.12 -7.57
N GLY A 275 41.17 -8.17 -8.36
CA GLY A 275 42.22 -9.04 -8.89
C GLY A 275 42.24 -9.06 -10.41
#